data_737a5accf475e0e51b8759033fad5c4e
#
_entry.id   737a5accf475e0e51b8759033fad5c4e
#
_cell.length_a   1.000
_cell.length_b   1.000
_cell.length_c   1.000
_cell.angle_alpha   90.00
_cell.angle_beta   90.00
_cell.angle_gamma   90.00
#
_symmetry.space_group_name_H-M   'P 1'
#
loop_
_entity.id
_entity.type
_entity.pdbx_description
1 polymer ?
#
loop_
_entity_poly.entity_id
_entity_poly.type
_entity_poly.pdbx_seq_one_letter_code
_entity_poly.pdbx_strand_id
1 'polypeptide(L)'
;MRQKIIFLNYKLAWISFFLIVWNAFGEKKGFSLKVDETDLDRLAANPIQSYSSILGKATPAVVAVTTQQVVRRLYPGAGNPIEDWFRRYYGLPRTNQPRIEEEKVPAGIGSGVLVSPQGHVVTNAHVISDPRTGELMEEVVVKLGEQKDYPATIIGYDHTTDIAVLKIEADEELPFATLANSDQLQVGDVVFAVGNPLGIGMTVTMGIVSATRKSELGILREDGAYENFIQTDASINRGNSGGALLDARGRLVGINTAIISQTGASIGIGLAIPVNMVRRALTDYMEE
;
A
#
# COMPACT_ATOMS: atom_id res chain seq x y z
N MET A 1 44.52 10.27 57.26
CA MET A 1 44.74 9.95 55.86
C MET A 1 43.98 8.66 55.50
N ARG A 2 42.65 8.57 55.68
CA ARG A 2 41.80 7.40 55.33
C ARG A 2 40.32 7.79 55.25
N GLN A 3 39.91 8.71 54.35
CA GLN A 3 38.50 9.01 54.09
C GLN A 3 38.19 9.54 52.70
N LYS A 4 39.06 9.39 51.70
CA LYS A 4 38.83 9.90 50.33
C LYS A 4 38.65 8.86 49.21
N ILE A 5 38.60 7.54 49.53
CA ILE A 5 38.56 6.49 48.51
C ILE A 5 37.16 5.87 48.32
N ILE A 6 36.21 6.11 49.23
CA ILE A 6 34.89 5.45 49.19
C ILE A 6 33.87 6.18 48.26
N PHE A 7 34.05 7.47 47.93
CA PHE A 7 33.11 8.22 47.12
C PHE A 7 33.32 8.08 45.59
N LEU A 8 34.43 7.48 45.16
CA LEU A 8 34.72 7.36 43.70
C LEU A 8 34.05 6.13 43.04
N ASN A 9 33.78 5.09 43.83
CA ASN A 9 33.20 3.84 43.28
C ASN A 9 31.70 3.87 43.06
N TYR A 10 30.96 4.77 43.70
CA TYR A 10 29.52 4.88 43.49
C TYR A 10 29.15 5.67 42.23
N LYS A 11 29.96 6.62 41.79
CA LYS A 11 29.70 7.36 40.54
C LYS A 11 29.94 6.51 39.29
N LEU A 12 30.90 5.60 39.32
CA LEU A 12 31.15 4.68 38.19
C LEU A 12 30.08 3.59 38.10
N ALA A 13 29.52 3.12 39.19
CA ALA A 13 28.45 2.13 39.22
C ALA A 13 27.12 2.70 38.61
N TRP A 14 26.81 3.97 38.86
CA TRP A 14 25.62 4.63 38.34
C TRP A 14 25.74 4.95 36.85
N ILE A 15 26.94 5.29 36.36
CA ILE A 15 27.19 5.52 34.93
C ILE A 15 27.08 4.21 34.13
N SER A 16 27.58 3.09 34.69
CA SER A 16 27.45 1.78 34.06
C SER A 16 26.00 1.27 34.10
N PHE A 17 25.22 1.55 35.13
CA PHE A 17 23.82 1.17 35.19
C PHE A 17 22.95 1.99 34.22
N PHE A 18 23.24 3.29 34.06
CA PHE A 18 22.55 4.13 33.05
C PHE A 18 22.91 3.74 31.61
N LEU A 19 24.15 3.31 31.34
CA LEU A 19 24.54 2.82 30.03
C LEU A 19 23.94 1.45 29.72
N ILE A 20 23.76 0.58 30.73
CA ILE A 20 23.12 -0.74 30.53
C ILE A 20 21.60 -0.60 30.37
N VAL A 21 20.95 0.35 31.06
CA VAL A 21 19.52 0.62 30.90
C VAL A 21 19.21 1.33 29.56
N TRP A 22 20.14 2.16 29.05
CA TRP A 22 19.99 2.79 27.72
C TRP A 22 20.11 1.77 26.57
N ASN A 23 20.92 0.72 26.72
CA ASN A 23 21.01 -0.36 25.73
C ASN A 23 19.85 -1.38 25.81
N ALA A 24 19.02 -1.35 26.86
CA ALA A 24 17.85 -2.22 27.01
C ALA A 24 16.56 -1.63 26.41
N PHE A 25 16.53 -0.32 26.12
CA PHE A 25 15.54 0.27 25.23
C PHE A 25 16.07 0.09 23.81
N GLY A 26 15.69 -1.04 23.18
CA GLY A 26 16.00 -1.28 21.77
C GLY A 26 15.67 0.00 20.98
N GLU A 27 16.65 0.50 20.23
CA GLU A 27 16.39 1.56 19.25
C GLU A 27 15.20 1.13 18.42
N LYS A 28 14.07 1.83 18.58
CA LYS A 28 12.99 1.74 17.63
C LYS A 28 13.66 2.07 16.29
N LYS A 29 13.79 1.08 15.40
CA LYS A 29 14.25 1.33 14.03
C LYS A 29 13.34 2.40 13.47
N GLY A 30 13.82 3.63 13.41
CA GLY A 30 13.05 4.76 12.95
C GLY A 30 12.56 4.50 11.53
N PHE A 31 11.34 4.91 11.24
CA PHE A 31 10.83 4.97 9.89
C PHE A 31 11.78 5.80 9.01
N SER A 32 12.14 5.27 7.83
CA SER A 32 13.01 5.99 6.89
C SER A 32 12.52 5.84 5.46
N LEU A 33 12.45 6.96 4.75
CA LEU A 33 12.18 7.02 3.32
C LEU A 33 13.49 7.29 2.58
N LYS A 34 13.64 6.64 1.43
CA LYS A 34 14.67 7.00 0.47
C LYS A 34 14.09 8.03 -0.50
N VAL A 35 14.57 9.26 -0.41
CA VAL A 35 14.13 10.37 -1.26
C VAL A 35 15.29 10.82 -2.14
N ASP A 36 15.01 11.04 -3.42
CA ASP A 36 15.94 11.63 -4.39
C ASP A 36 15.27 12.86 -5.01
N GLU A 37 15.74 14.02 -4.61
CA GLU A 37 15.22 15.35 -5.03
C GLU A 37 15.91 15.86 -6.32
N THR A 38 16.75 15.05 -6.99
CA THR A 38 17.45 15.49 -8.20
C THR A 38 16.49 15.61 -9.38
N ASP A 39 16.67 16.68 -10.18
CA ASP A 39 15.90 16.90 -11.39
C ASP A 39 16.15 15.84 -12.47
N LEU A 40 15.14 15.62 -13.33
CA LEU A 40 15.32 14.83 -14.55
C LEU A 40 16.22 15.57 -15.53
N ASP A 41 17.12 14.85 -16.21
CA ASP A 41 17.87 15.38 -17.34
C ASP A 41 16.98 15.36 -18.60
N ARG A 42 16.34 16.50 -18.84
CA ARG A 42 15.42 16.69 -19.98
C ARG A 42 16.12 16.98 -21.31
N LEU A 43 17.44 17.20 -21.27
CA LEU A 43 18.24 17.56 -22.45
C LEU A 43 19.09 16.39 -22.95
N ALA A 44 18.94 15.18 -22.38
CA ALA A 44 19.69 14.00 -22.82
C ALA A 44 19.50 13.76 -24.31
N ALA A 45 20.60 13.86 -25.06
CA ALA A 45 20.57 13.79 -26.53
C ALA A 45 20.38 12.37 -27.10
N ASN A 46 20.56 11.32 -26.28
CA ASN A 46 20.50 9.95 -26.75
C ASN A 46 19.12 9.34 -26.44
N PRO A 47 18.38 8.85 -27.46
CA PRO A 47 17.13 8.15 -27.22
C PRO A 47 17.37 6.86 -26.43
N ILE A 48 16.64 6.68 -25.34
CA ILE A 48 16.67 5.44 -24.56
C ILE A 48 15.95 4.36 -25.39
N GLN A 49 16.66 3.28 -25.71
CA GLN A 49 16.08 2.16 -26.47
C GLN A 49 15.28 1.19 -25.59
N SER A 50 15.62 1.10 -24.30
CA SER A 50 14.95 0.19 -23.37
C SER A 50 15.06 0.71 -21.95
N TYR A 51 13.94 0.67 -21.23
CA TYR A 51 13.87 0.99 -19.79
C TYR A 51 13.92 -0.27 -18.90
N SER A 52 14.17 -1.46 -19.47
CA SER A 52 14.10 -2.73 -18.74
C SER A 52 15.03 -2.77 -17.51
N SER A 53 16.23 -2.21 -17.61
CA SER A 53 17.18 -2.18 -16.49
C SER A 53 16.74 -1.28 -15.34
N ILE A 54 16.03 -0.19 -15.64
CA ILE A 54 15.47 0.76 -14.66
C ILE A 54 14.24 0.13 -14.01
N LEU A 55 13.32 -0.36 -14.83
CA LEU A 55 12.08 -0.99 -14.38
C LEU A 55 12.35 -2.25 -13.57
N GLY A 56 13.30 -3.08 -13.97
CA GLY A 56 13.69 -4.29 -13.22
C GLY A 56 14.16 -4.01 -11.79
N LYS A 57 14.64 -2.80 -11.49
CA LYS A 57 15.03 -2.38 -10.14
C LYS A 57 13.87 -1.75 -9.35
N ALA A 58 12.95 -1.08 -10.04
CA ALA A 58 11.86 -0.33 -9.40
C ALA A 58 10.61 -1.18 -9.18
N THR A 59 10.27 -2.05 -10.12
CA THR A 59 9.05 -2.85 -10.08
C THR A 59 8.96 -3.84 -8.90
N PRO A 60 10.04 -4.41 -8.33
CA PRO A 60 9.93 -5.28 -7.17
C PRO A 60 9.27 -4.63 -5.94
N ALA A 61 9.30 -3.29 -5.86
CA ALA A 61 8.60 -2.56 -4.79
C ALA A 61 7.08 -2.46 -4.99
N VAL A 62 6.56 -2.83 -6.17
CA VAL A 62 5.11 -2.79 -6.46
C VAL A 62 4.50 -4.14 -6.13
N VAL A 63 3.47 -4.12 -5.32
CA VAL A 63 2.81 -5.30 -4.76
C VAL A 63 1.35 -5.38 -5.18
N ALA A 64 0.74 -6.56 -5.12
CA ALA A 64 -0.70 -6.68 -5.19
C ALA A 64 -1.31 -6.47 -3.80
N VAL A 65 -2.45 -5.78 -3.75
CA VAL A 65 -3.25 -5.61 -2.53
C VAL A 65 -4.60 -6.26 -2.79
N THR A 66 -4.93 -7.24 -1.96
CA THR A 66 -6.21 -7.94 -2.02
C THR A 66 -6.94 -7.76 -0.70
N THR A 67 -8.25 -7.56 -0.78
CA THR A 67 -9.10 -7.44 0.40
C THR A 67 -10.12 -8.56 0.43
N GLN A 68 -10.49 -8.97 1.64
CA GLN A 68 -11.47 -10.01 1.87
C GLN A 68 -12.57 -9.49 2.80
N GLN A 69 -13.79 -9.89 2.51
CA GLN A 69 -14.94 -9.64 3.36
C GLN A 69 -15.43 -10.96 3.95
N VAL A 70 -15.74 -10.99 5.25
CA VAL A 70 -16.35 -12.14 5.90
C VAL A 70 -17.86 -12.08 5.66
N VAL A 71 -18.36 -12.98 4.83
CA VAL A 71 -19.79 -13.10 4.58
C VAL A 71 -20.37 -14.18 5.50
N ARG A 72 -21.26 -13.79 6.39
CA ARG A 72 -22.00 -14.71 7.26
C ARG A 72 -23.18 -15.26 6.50
N ARG A 73 -23.07 -16.51 6.05
CA ARG A 73 -24.18 -17.21 5.42
C ARG A 73 -24.95 -18.03 6.44
N LEU A 74 -26.25 -17.72 6.56
CA LEU A 74 -27.19 -18.49 7.35
C LEU A 74 -27.65 -19.70 6.51
N TYR A 75 -27.21 -20.90 6.86
CA TYR A 75 -27.73 -22.12 6.26
C TYR A 75 -28.94 -22.57 7.08
N PRO A 76 -30.18 -22.55 6.51
CA PRO A 76 -31.34 -23.05 7.22
C PRO A 76 -31.13 -24.56 7.45
N GLY A 77 -30.90 -24.93 8.70
CA GLY A 77 -31.08 -26.27 9.30
C GLY A 77 -30.96 -27.56 8.48
N ALA A 78 -30.13 -27.57 7.43
CA ALA A 78 -29.76 -28.80 6.77
C ALA A 78 -28.57 -29.40 7.53
N GLY A 79 -28.84 -30.28 8.47
CA GLY A 79 -27.83 -31.06 9.17
C GLY A 79 -26.92 -31.78 8.15
N ASN A 80 -25.68 -32.05 8.54
CA ASN A 80 -24.78 -32.92 7.78
C ASN A 80 -25.58 -34.18 7.36
N PRO A 81 -25.67 -34.51 6.07
CA PRO A 81 -26.47 -35.66 5.59
C PRO A 81 -26.20 -36.97 6.37
N ILE A 82 -24.97 -37.15 6.84
CA ILE A 82 -24.57 -38.30 7.67
C ILE A 82 -25.15 -38.18 9.09
N GLU A 83 -25.15 -36.98 9.67
CA GLU A 83 -25.69 -36.70 10.99
C GLU A 83 -27.23 -36.79 10.99
N ASP A 84 -27.89 -36.31 9.96
CA ASP A 84 -29.33 -36.45 9.74
C ASP A 84 -29.74 -37.93 9.55
N TRP A 85 -28.93 -38.69 8.84
CA TRP A 85 -29.12 -40.13 8.70
C TRP A 85 -28.96 -40.85 10.05
N PHE A 86 -27.91 -40.53 10.83
CA PHE A 86 -27.66 -41.08 12.16
C PHE A 86 -28.81 -40.78 13.12
N ARG A 87 -29.26 -39.50 13.17
CA ARG A 87 -30.38 -39.06 13.99
C ARG A 87 -31.68 -39.77 13.62
N ARG A 88 -31.92 -39.93 12.33
CA ARG A 88 -33.10 -40.69 11.82
C ARG A 88 -33.02 -42.16 12.20
N TYR A 89 -31.86 -42.78 12.15
CA TYR A 89 -31.66 -44.16 12.50
C TYR A 89 -31.85 -44.44 13.99
N TYR A 90 -31.42 -43.52 14.85
CA TYR A 90 -31.53 -43.64 16.31
C TYR A 90 -32.76 -42.93 16.89
N GLY A 91 -33.69 -42.42 16.10
CA GLY A 91 -34.91 -41.76 16.57
C GLY A 91 -34.68 -40.45 17.34
N LEU A 92 -33.55 -39.79 17.13
CA LEU A 92 -33.21 -38.54 17.79
C LEU A 92 -33.89 -37.33 17.13
N PRO A 93 -34.32 -36.30 17.91
CA PRO A 93 -34.96 -35.13 17.35
C PRO A 93 -34.04 -34.39 16.35
N ARG A 94 -34.62 -33.88 15.25
CA ARG A 94 -33.88 -33.01 14.31
C ARG A 94 -33.51 -31.72 15.01
N THR A 95 -32.24 -31.35 14.97
CA THR A 95 -31.82 -30.05 15.38
C THR A 95 -31.96 -29.09 14.17
N ASN A 96 -33.05 -28.33 14.16
CA ASN A 96 -33.27 -27.25 13.19
C ASN A 96 -32.52 -25.96 13.59
N GLN A 97 -31.33 -26.09 14.17
CA GLN A 97 -30.55 -24.91 14.48
C GLN A 97 -29.90 -24.39 13.19
N PRO A 98 -30.15 -23.12 12.82
CA PRO A 98 -29.51 -22.53 11.69
C PRO A 98 -28.00 -22.49 11.96
N ARG A 99 -27.20 -22.93 10.99
CA ARG A 99 -25.76 -22.86 11.06
C ARG A 99 -25.30 -21.59 10.37
N ILE A 100 -24.59 -20.74 11.09
CA ILE A 100 -23.92 -19.59 10.52
C ILE A 100 -22.53 -20.07 10.11
N GLU A 101 -22.25 -20.04 8.81
CA GLU A 101 -20.90 -20.27 8.29
C GLU A 101 -20.33 -18.92 7.86
N GLU A 102 -19.12 -18.63 8.35
CA GLU A 102 -18.34 -17.47 7.93
C GLU A 102 -17.49 -17.90 6.72
N GLU A 103 -17.75 -17.28 5.59
CA GLU A 103 -17.01 -17.50 4.35
C GLU A 103 -16.23 -16.25 4.00
N LYS A 104 -14.91 -16.36 3.84
CA LYS A 104 -14.07 -15.27 3.35
C LYS A 104 -14.17 -15.21 1.83
N VAL A 105 -14.72 -14.11 1.33
CA VAL A 105 -14.84 -13.89 -0.12
C VAL A 105 -13.92 -12.73 -0.55
N PRO A 106 -13.19 -12.87 -1.66
CA PRO A 106 -12.44 -11.74 -2.22
C PRO A 106 -13.38 -10.58 -2.52
N ALA A 107 -13.05 -9.37 -2.06
CA ALA A 107 -13.91 -8.20 -2.18
C ALA A 107 -13.28 -7.10 -3.03
N GLY A 108 -12.00 -6.85 -2.89
CA GLY A 108 -11.27 -5.84 -3.64
C GLY A 108 -9.91 -6.33 -4.11
N ILE A 109 -9.45 -5.75 -5.21
CA ILE A 109 -8.15 -6.04 -5.78
C ILE A 109 -7.57 -4.74 -6.34
N GLY A 110 -6.35 -4.44 -5.93
CA GLY A 110 -5.57 -3.32 -6.41
C GLY A 110 -4.07 -3.62 -6.32
N SER A 111 -3.31 -2.58 -6.36
CA SER A 111 -1.86 -2.59 -6.20
C SER A 111 -1.45 -1.75 -4.99
N GLY A 112 -0.19 -1.87 -4.59
CA GLY A 112 0.43 -1.04 -3.57
C GLY A 112 1.89 -0.81 -3.91
N VAL A 113 2.54 0.09 -3.19
CA VAL A 113 3.96 0.38 -3.32
C VAL A 113 4.63 0.30 -1.95
N LEU A 114 5.61 -0.58 -1.80
CA LEU A 114 6.51 -0.59 -0.66
C LEU A 114 7.37 0.67 -0.69
N VAL A 115 7.31 1.47 0.36
CA VAL A 115 7.99 2.78 0.44
C VAL A 115 9.07 2.82 1.51
N SER A 116 9.20 1.76 2.30
CA SER A 116 10.26 1.64 3.31
C SER A 116 10.71 0.19 3.49
N PRO A 117 11.96 -0.03 3.94
CA PRO A 117 12.45 -1.37 4.27
C PRO A 117 11.76 -1.98 5.49
N GLN A 118 11.03 -1.17 6.26
CA GLN A 118 10.25 -1.62 7.42
C GLN A 118 8.90 -2.25 7.04
N GLY A 119 8.52 -2.26 5.75
CA GLY A 119 7.28 -2.87 5.28
C GLY A 119 6.07 -1.94 5.24
N HIS A 120 6.30 -0.62 5.09
CA HIS A 120 5.20 0.31 4.83
C HIS A 120 4.82 0.27 3.36
N VAL A 121 3.53 0.05 3.12
CA VAL A 121 2.93 -0.03 1.78
C VAL A 121 1.93 1.10 1.63
N VAL A 122 2.04 1.86 0.55
CA VAL A 122 1.04 2.86 0.17
C VAL A 122 0.13 2.29 -0.89
N THR A 123 -1.16 2.53 -0.74
CA THR A 123 -2.20 2.18 -1.72
C THR A 123 -3.29 3.25 -1.71
N ASN A 124 -4.37 3.06 -2.45
CA ASN A 124 -5.54 3.95 -2.37
C ASN A 124 -6.50 3.54 -1.25
N ALA A 125 -7.18 4.52 -0.67
CA ALA A 125 -8.21 4.26 0.35
C ALA A 125 -9.37 3.43 -0.23
N HIS A 126 -9.79 3.70 -1.49
CA HIS A 126 -10.84 2.92 -2.15
C HIS A 126 -10.47 1.45 -2.41
N VAL A 127 -9.17 1.08 -2.44
CA VAL A 127 -8.73 -0.32 -2.60
C VAL A 127 -9.01 -1.13 -1.34
N ILE A 128 -8.93 -0.49 -0.16
CA ILE A 128 -9.12 -1.14 1.14
C ILE A 128 -10.49 -0.92 1.75
N SER A 129 -11.42 -0.32 1.00
CA SER A 129 -12.77 -0.01 1.47
C SER A 129 -13.84 -0.67 0.59
N ASP A 130 -15.00 -0.96 1.16
CA ASP A 130 -16.18 -1.41 0.41
C ASP A 130 -16.69 -0.24 -0.46
N PRO A 131 -16.77 -0.41 -1.79
CA PRO A 131 -17.17 0.67 -2.70
C PRO A 131 -18.62 1.15 -2.51
N ARG A 132 -19.45 0.41 -1.74
CA ARG A 132 -20.85 0.74 -1.49
C ARG A 132 -21.05 1.45 -0.17
N THR A 133 -20.31 1.06 0.87
CA THR A 133 -20.48 1.58 2.24
C THR A 133 -19.37 2.56 2.63
N GLY A 134 -18.20 2.52 1.96
CA GLY A 134 -17.02 3.27 2.37
C GLY A 134 -16.31 2.67 3.60
N GLU A 135 -16.87 1.62 4.19
CA GLU A 135 -16.29 0.96 5.37
C GLU A 135 -15.02 0.19 4.99
N LEU A 136 -14.06 0.15 5.92
CA LEU A 136 -12.83 -0.63 5.73
C LEU A 136 -13.13 -2.11 5.60
N MET A 137 -12.37 -2.78 4.76
CA MET A 137 -12.40 -4.23 4.63
C MET A 137 -11.80 -4.89 5.87
N GLU A 138 -12.37 -6.03 6.28
CA GLU A 138 -11.95 -6.74 7.50
C GLU A 138 -10.53 -7.31 7.40
N GLU A 139 -10.13 -7.75 6.22
CA GLU A 139 -8.80 -8.30 5.98
C GLU A 139 -8.17 -7.69 4.73
N VAL A 140 -6.90 -7.28 4.89
CA VAL A 140 -6.06 -6.79 3.80
C VAL A 140 -4.83 -7.69 3.72
N VAL A 141 -4.52 -8.18 2.51
CA VAL A 141 -3.35 -9.01 2.24
C VAL A 141 -2.53 -8.36 1.15
N VAL A 142 -1.24 -8.21 1.42
CA VAL A 142 -0.24 -7.74 0.48
C VAL A 142 0.51 -8.93 -0.10
N LYS A 143 0.55 -9.04 -1.43
CA LYS A 143 1.29 -10.09 -2.13
C LYS A 143 2.56 -9.53 -2.75
N LEU A 144 3.70 -10.03 -2.28
CA LEU A 144 5.02 -9.68 -2.79
C LEU A 144 5.52 -10.78 -3.73
N GLY A 145 5.62 -10.45 -5.03
CA GLY A 145 5.93 -11.46 -6.05
C GLY A 145 4.83 -12.50 -6.22
N GLU A 146 5.20 -13.72 -6.61
CA GLU A 146 4.23 -14.78 -6.92
C GLU A 146 3.91 -15.70 -5.73
N GLN A 147 4.71 -15.69 -4.66
CA GLN A 147 4.69 -16.75 -3.65
C GLN A 147 4.51 -16.30 -2.20
N LYS A 148 4.49 -15.00 -1.91
CA LYS A 148 4.45 -14.53 -0.52
C LYS A 148 3.28 -13.59 -0.28
N ASP A 149 2.41 -14.04 0.60
CA ASP A 149 1.26 -13.30 1.10
C ASP A 149 1.55 -12.82 2.52
N TYR A 150 1.38 -11.52 2.76
CA TYR A 150 1.57 -10.88 4.05
C TYR A 150 0.25 -10.30 4.53
N PRO A 151 -0.28 -10.70 5.68
CA PRO A 151 -1.34 -9.95 6.34
C PRO A 151 -0.87 -8.52 6.58
N ALA A 152 -1.71 -7.54 6.26
CA ALA A 152 -1.37 -6.14 6.40
C ALA A 152 -2.26 -5.48 7.45
N THR A 153 -1.64 -4.66 8.29
CA THR A 153 -2.33 -3.77 9.24
C THR A 153 -2.52 -2.41 8.59
N ILE A 154 -3.70 -1.83 8.69
CA ILE A 154 -3.97 -0.46 8.24
C ILE A 154 -3.41 0.49 9.30
N ILE A 155 -2.42 1.32 8.93
CA ILE A 155 -1.83 2.33 9.79
C ILE A 155 -2.67 3.60 9.78
N GLY A 156 -3.10 4.02 8.59
CA GLY A 156 -3.93 5.19 8.40
C GLY A 156 -4.51 5.23 7.00
N TYR A 157 -5.60 5.96 6.84
CA TYR A 157 -6.24 6.17 5.54
C TYR A 157 -7.01 7.48 5.53
N ASP A 158 -7.19 8.02 4.34
CA ASP A 158 -7.98 9.23 4.12
C ASP A 158 -8.71 9.14 2.79
N HIS A 159 -10.02 9.10 2.84
CA HIS A 159 -10.88 9.09 1.66
C HIS A 159 -10.87 10.43 0.90
N THR A 160 -10.56 11.54 1.59
CA THR A 160 -10.54 12.87 0.96
C THR A 160 -9.35 13.06 0.04
N THR A 161 -8.27 12.32 0.24
CA THR A 161 -7.07 12.29 -0.61
C THR A 161 -6.91 10.97 -1.36
N ASP A 162 -7.74 9.97 -1.03
CA ASP A 162 -7.66 8.59 -1.54
C ASP A 162 -6.30 7.90 -1.26
N ILE A 163 -5.69 8.19 -0.10
CA ILE A 163 -4.43 7.57 0.34
C ILE A 163 -4.69 6.63 1.50
N ALA A 164 -4.05 5.46 1.47
CA ALA A 164 -3.98 4.54 2.60
C ALA A 164 -2.55 4.04 2.80
N VAL A 165 -2.18 3.85 4.07
CA VAL A 165 -0.88 3.32 4.49
C VAL A 165 -1.10 2.02 5.24
N LEU A 166 -0.44 0.98 4.76
CA LEU A 166 -0.46 -0.36 5.34
C LEU A 166 0.91 -0.70 5.91
N LYS A 167 0.92 -1.62 6.87
CA LYS A 167 2.14 -2.21 7.44
C LYS A 167 2.11 -3.72 7.27
N ILE A 168 3.17 -4.27 6.72
CA ILE A 168 3.45 -5.71 6.71
C ILE A 168 4.66 -6.01 7.58
N GLU A 169 4.66 -7.19 8.19
CA GLU A 169 5.80 -7.71 8.91
C GLU A 169 6.48 -8.79 8.05
N ALA A 170 7.79 -8.66 7.87
CA ALA A 170 8.60 -9.59 7.12
C ALA A 170 9.93 -9.85 7.83
N ASP A 171 10.38 -11.09 7.80
CA ASP A 171 11.67 -11.51 8.37
C ASP A 171 12.84 -11.29 7.39
N GLU A 172 12.53 -10.84 6.17
CA GLU A 172 13.49 -10.63 5.10
C GLU A 172 13.61 -9.16 4.73
N GLU A 173 14.67 -8.83 3.99
CA GLU A 173 14.85 -7.49 3.44
C GLU A 173 13.84 -7.25 2.32
N LEU A 174 13.02 -6.21 2.49
CA LEU A 174 11.97 -5.84 1.55
C LEU A 174 12.48 -4.84 0.50
N PRO A 175 12.15 -5.04 -0.79
CA PRO A 175 12.39 -4.02 -1.80
C PRO A 175 11.48 -2.81 -1.54
N PHE A 176 12.00 -1.60 -1.74
CA PHE A 176 11.20 -0.38 -1.58
C PHE A 176 11.53 0.68 -2.62
N ALA A 177 10.53 1.49 -2.95
CA ALA A 177 10.65 2.55 -3.94
C ALA A 177 11.49 3.73 -3.43
N THR A 178 12.25 4.36 -4.32
CA THR A 178 12.83 5.67 -4.08
C THR A 178 11.83 6.74 -4.49
N LEU A 179 11.49 7.65 -3.59
CA LEU A 179 10.54 8.73 -3.84
C LEU A 179 11.25 9.91 -4.50
N ALA A 180 10.61 10.48 -5.54
CA ALA A 180 11.07 11.72 -6.17
C ALA A 180 10.39 12.96 -5.53
N ASN A 181 10.58 14.09 -6.14
CA ASN A 181 9.81 15.30 -5.86
C ASN A 181 8.80 15.55 -6.98
N SER A 182 7.51 15.30 -6.70
CA SER A 182 6.46 15.46 -7.70
C SER A 182 6.18 16.90 -8.11
N ASP A 183 6.64 17.89 -7.33
CA ASP A 183 6.47 19.32 -7.68
C ASP A 183 7.39 19.75 -8.84
N GLN A 184 8.44 18.96 -9.13
CA GLN A 184 9.37 19.17 -10.23
C GLN A 184 8.91 18.58 -11.57
N LEU A 185 7.82 17.80 -11.58
CA LEU A 185 7.28 17.19 -12.81
C LEU A 185 6.81 18.28 -13.79
N GLN A 186 7.10 18.02 -15.07
CA GLN A 186 6.69 18.88 -16.17
C GLN A 186 5.90 18.05 -17.20
N VAL A 187 5.00 18.73 -17.90
CA VAL A 187 4.29 18.12 -19.05
C VAL A 187 5.32 17.69 -20.09
N GLY A 188 5.20 16.44 -20.53
CA GLY A 188 6.15 15.81 -21.47
C GLY A 188 7.18 14.90 -20.78
N ASP A 189 7.33 14.92 -19.45
CA ASP A 189 8.19 13.96 -18.74
C ASP A 189 7.67 12.54 -18.95
N VAL A 190 8.56 11.61 -19.30
CA VAL A 190 8.20 10.19 -19.47
C VAL A 190 7.87 9.58 -18.13
N VAL A 191 6.75 8.85 -18.07
CA VAL A 191 6.31 8.12 -16.89
C VAL A 191 5.84 6.71 -17.23
N PHE A 192 5.91 5.83 -16.21
CA PHE A 192 5.48 4.44 -16.28
C PHE A 192 4.43 4.19 -15.21
N ALA A 193 3.23 3.80 -15.62
CA ALA A 193 2.22 3.30 -14.69
C ALA A 193 2.45 1.80 -14.48
N VAL A 194 2.70 1.42 -13.24
CA VAL A 194 3.03 0.05 -12.83
C VAL A 194 1.99 -0.44 -11.84
N GLY A 195 1.49 -1.65 -12.07
CA GLY A 195 0.60 -2.33 -11.15
C GLY A 195 0.84 -3.84 -11.17
N ASN A 196 0.29 -4.52 -10.17
CA ASN A 196 0.28 -5.98 -10.08
C ASN A 196 -1.16 -6.48 -9.93
N PRO A 197 -1.98 -6.31 -10.98
CA PRO A 197 -3.38 -6.70 -10.92
C PRO A 197 -3.51 -8.19 -10.66
N LEU A 198 -4.32 -8.58 -9.67
CA LEU A 198 -4.64 -9.97 -9.32
C LEU A 198 -3.44 -10.81 -8.82
N GLY A 199 -2.24 -10.23 -8.68
CA GLY A 199 -1.04 -11.02 -8.40
C GLY A 199 -0.65 -12.00 -9.52
N ILE A 200 -1.22 -11.82 -10.73
CA ILE A 200 -0.93 -12.69 -11.89
C ILE A 200 0.25 -12.21 -12.72
N GLY A 201 0.93 -11.16 -12.26
CA GLY A 201 2.11 -10.61 -12.89
C GLY A 201 2.09 -9.09 -12.98
N MET A 202 3.30 -8.54 -13.00
CA MET A 202 3.55 -7.12 -13.10
C MET A 202 3.13 -6.59 -14.48
N THR A 203 2.36 -5.51 -14.48
CA THR A 203 1.97 -4.81 -15.71
C THR A 203 2.61 -3.42 -15.70
N VAL A 204 3.27 -3.06 -16.80
CA VAL A 204 3.88 -1.76 -17.00
C VAL A 204 3.34 -1.13 -18.27
N THR A 205 2.88 0.11 -18.17
CA THR A 205 2.50 0.93 -19.33
C THR A 205 3.31 2.21 -19.33
N MET A 206 3.63 2.73 -20.50
CA MET A 206 4.44 3.93 -20.68
C MET A 206 3.59 5.05 -21.29
N GLY A 207 3.84 6.26 -20.83
CA GLY A 207 3.27 7.50 -21.33
C GLY A 207 4.07 8.70 -20.89
N ILE A 208 3.43 9.85 -20.88
CA ILE A 208 4.02 11.11 -20.42
C ILE A 208 3.13 11.75 -19.35
N VAL A 209 3.67 12.71 -18.64
CA VAL A 209 2.88 13.66 -17.86
C VAL A 209 2.11 14.53 -18.84
N SER A 210 0.79 14.40 -18.86
CA SER A 210 -0.11 15.18 -19.74
C SER A 210 -0.54 16.50 -19.09
N ALA A 211 -0.64 16.53 -17.76
CA ALA A 211 -0.89 17.72 -16.97
C ALA A 211 -0.48 17.50 -15.50
N THR A 212 -0.25 18.58 -14.77
CA THR A 212 -0.03 18.58 -13.32
C THR A 212 -1.11 19.39 -12.63
N ARG A 213 -1.31 19.17 -11.32
CA ARG A 213 -2.23 19.95 -10.46
C ARG A 213 -3.67 19.95 -10.97
N LYS A 214 -4.13 18.81 -11.48
CA LYS A 214 -5.54 18.66 -11.88
C LYS A 214 -6.42 18.58 -10.64
N SER A 215 -7.38 19.48 -10.55
CA SER A 215 -8.35 19.62 -9.47
C SER A 215 -9.75 19.84 -10.01
N GLU A 216 -10.75 19.82 -9.13
CA GLU A 216 -12.16 20.09 -9.44
C GLU A 216 -12.75 19.17 -10.50
N LEU A 217 -12.27 17.92 -10.54
CA LEU A 217 -12.73 16.90 -11.49
C LEU A 217 -13.96 16.15 -10.96
N GLY A 218 -14.25 16.25 -9.65
CA GLY A 218 -15.35 15.55 -8.99
C GLY A 218 -15.19 14.04 -8.98
N ILE A 219 -13.96 13.55 -8.95
CA ILE A 219 -13.62 12.13 -8.93
C ILE A 219 -13.72 11.58 -7.53
N LEU A 220 -13.16 12.30 -6.55
CA LEU A 220 -13.32 12.01 -5.15
C LEU A 220 -14.66 12.58 -4.69
N ARG A 221 -15.53 11.70 -4.19
CA ARG A 221 -16.92 12.03 -3.88
C ARG A 221 -17.15 12.50 -2.46
N GLU A 222 -16.12 12.48 -1.64
CA GLU A 222 -16.19 12.85 -0.23
C GLU A 222 -16.33 14.36 -0.05
N ASP A 223 -17.10 14.76 0.94
CA ASP A 223 -17.22 16.16 1.35
C ASP A 223 -15.84 16.66 1.83
N GLY A 224 -15.35 17.73 1.20
CA GLY A 224 -14.00 18.25 1.48
C GLY A 224 -12.87 17.53 0.75
N ALA A 225 -13.15 16.73 -0.28
CA ALA A 225 -12.16 16.06 -1.09
C ALA A 225 -11.10 17.03 -1.64
N TYR A 226 -9.84 16.66 -1.49
CA TYR A 226 -8.71 17.43 -1.96
C TYR A 226 -8.12 16.78 -3.22
N GLU A 227 -8.58 17.25 -4.37
CA GLU A 227 -8.08 16.79 -5.66
C GLU A 227 -6.85 17.59 -6.09
N ASN A 228 -5.77 16.90 -6.33
CA ASN A 228 -4.52 17.41 -6.91
C ASN A 228 -3.83 16.26 -7.63
N PHE A 229 -4.17 16.06 -8.91
CA PHE A 229 -3.68 14.89 -9.65
C PHE A 229 -2.61 15.24 -10.67
N ILE A 230 -1.71 14.28 -10.90
CA ILE A 230 -0.89 14.16 -12.10
C ILE A 230 -1.77 13.45 -13.14
N GLN A 231 -1.93 14.06 -14.32
CA GLN A 231 -2.58 13.42 -15.46
C GLN A 231 -1.52 12.79 -16.36
N THR A 232 -1.77 11.56 -16.83
CA THR A 232 -0.91 10.84 -17.77
C THR A 232 -1.73 10.13 -18.84
N ASP A 233 -1.14 9.89 -20.01
CA ASP A 233 -1.68 9.02 -21.06
C ASP A 233 -1.15 7.58 -20.96
N ALA A 234 -0.24 7.28 -20.03
CA ALA A 234 0.07 5.91 -19.66
C ALA A 234 -1.22 5.19 -19.25
N SER A 235 -1.47 4.02 -19.83
CA SER A 235 -2.73 3.30 -19.61
C SER A 235 -2.88 2.86 -18.16
N ILE A 236 -3.85 3.45 -17.44
CA ILE A 236 -4.30 3.02 -16.12
C ILE A 236 -5.60 2.26 -16.31
N ASN A 237 -5.71 1.06 -15.77
CA ASN A 237 -6.87 0.19 -15.81
C ASN A 237 -7.13 -0.43 -14.43
N ARG A 238 -8.24 -1.13 -14.26
CA ARG A 238 -8.55 -1.86 -13.03
C ARG A 238 -7.40 -2.78 -12.63
N GLY A 239 -6.97 -2.67 -11.38
CA GLY A 239 -5.85 -3.39 -10.80
C GLY A 239 -4.55 -2.58 -10.72
N ASN A 240 -4.37 -1.50 -11.51
CA ASN A 240 -3.25 -0.57 -11.36
C ASN A 240 -3.47 0.45 -10.22
N SER A 241 -4.72 0.62 -9.75
CA SER A 241 -5.05 1.52 -8.62
C SER A 241 -4.24 1.14 -7.38
N GLY A 242 -3.62 2.12 -6.74
CA GLY A 242 -2.68 1.93 -5.64
C GLY A 242 -1.25 1.61 -6.07
N GLY A 243 -1.02 1.29 -7.35
CA GLY A 243 0.30 1.04 -7.92
C GLY A 243 1.10 2.31 -8.19
N ALA A 244 2.32 2.13 -8.68
CA ALA A 244 3.27 3.21 -8.87
C ALA A 244 3.06 3.96 -10.19
N LEU A 245 3.21 5.29 -10.14
CA LEU A 245 3.62 6.09 -11.28
C LEU A 245 5.11 6.41 -11.09
N LEU A 246 5.95 5.89 -11.99
CA LEU A 246 7.41 6.04 -11.93
C LEU A 246 7.89 7.02 -13.00
N ASP A 247 8.98 7.75 -12.72
CA ASP A 247 9.67 8.56 -13.72
C ASP A 247 10.67 7.71 -14.56
N ALA A 248 11.33 8.36 -15.51
CA ALA A 248 12.32 7.74 -16.38
C ALA A 248 13.58 7.22 -15.65
N ARG A 249 13.75 7.54 -14.37
CA ARG A 249 14.81 6.99 -13.49
C ARG A 249 14.31 5.85 -12.59
N GLY A 250 13.02 5.51 -12.67
CA GLY A 250 12.38 4.48 -11.83
C GLY A 250 12.04 4.97 -10.43
N ARG A 251 12.00 6.29 -10.18
CA ARG A 251 11.60 6.86 -8.90
C ARG A 251 10.09 7.04 -8.86
N LEU A 252 9.50 6.87 -7.69
CA LEU A 252 8.07 7.06 -7.47
C LEU A 252 7.73 8.55 -7.54
N VAL A 253 6.86 8.96 -8.46
CA VAL A 253 6.35 10.32 -8.63
C VAL A 253 4.87 10.43 -8.26
N GLY A 254 4.15 9.31 -8.20
CA GLY A 254 2.74 9.31 -7.79
C GLY A 254 2.21 7.90 -7.56
N ILE A 255 0.98 7.85 -7.04
CA ILE A 255 0.19 6.61 -6.86
C ILE A 255 -0.96 6.65 -7.87
N ASN A 256 -1.03 5.63 -8.73
CA ASN A 256 -2.12 5.50 -9.71
C ASN A 256 -3.45 5.37 -8.96
N THR A 257 -4.47 6.15 -9.33
CA THR A 257 -5.75 6.11 -8.60
C THR A 257 -6.95 5.87 -9.52
N ALA A 258 -7.16 6.70 -10.50
CA ALA A 258 -8.40 6.71 -11.27
C ALA A 258 -8.17 6.92 -12.76
N ILE A 259 -9.22 6.66 -13.54
CA ILE A 259 -9.32 7.04 -14.93
C ILE A 259 -10.59 7.86 -15.15
N ILE A 260 -10.52 8.85 -16.02
CA ILE A 260 -11.74 9.48 -16.58
C ILE A 260 -12.18 8.61 -17.75
N SER A 261 -13.21 7.80 -17.55
CA SER A 261 -13.70 6.89 -18.59
C SER A 261 -15.15 6.53 -18.35
N GLN A 262 -15.95 6.58 -19.41
CA GLN A 262 -17.34 6.12 -19.39
C GLN A 262 -17.47 4.59 -19.48
N THR A 263 -16.45 3.91 -20.02
CA THR A 263 -16.47 2.46 -20.26
C THR A 263 -15.70 1.67 -19.20
N GLY A 264 -14.95 2.36 -18.30
CA GLY A 264 -14.06 1.73 -17.33
C GLY A 264 -12.72 1.27 -17.92
N ALA A 265 -12.46 1.50 -19.23
CA ALA A 265 -11.18 1.26 -19.87
C ALA A 265 -10.41 2.58 -20.07
N SER A 266 -9.08 2.52 -20.09
CA SER A 266 -8.25 3.70 -20.37
C SER A 266 -8.53 4.27 -21.76
N ILE A 267 -8.77 5.58 -21.81
CA ILE A 267 -8.91 6.37 -23.04
C ILE A 267 -7.77 7.39 -23.18
N GLY A 268 -6.64 7.17 -22.50
CA GLY A 268 -5.51 8.10 -22.47
C GLY A 268 -5.64 9.21 -21.43
N ILE A 269 -6.53 9.06 -20.45
CA ILE A 269 -6.69 10.00 -19.32
C ILE A 269 -6.61 9.20 -18.02
N GLY A 270 -5.40 9.00 -17.55
CA GLY A 270 -5.09 8.40 -16.26
C GLY A 270 -4.73 9.48 -15.25
N LEU A 271 -5.04 9.23 -13.98
CA LEU A 271 -4.78 10.13 -12.87
C LEU A 271 -3.98 9.43 -11.78
N ALA A 272 -3.01 10.16 -11.22
CA ALA A 272 -2.22 9.68 -10.09
C ALA A 272 -2.11 10.75 -9.00
N ILE A 273 -2.10 10.32 -7.76
CA ILE A 273 -1.88 11.18 -6.59
C ILE A 273 -0.40 11.50 -6.51
N PRO A 274 0.02 12.79 -6.43
CA PRO A 274 1.43 13.17 -6.36
C PRO A 274 2.14 12.58 -5.14
N VAL A 275 3.37 12.13 -5.31
CA VAL A 275 4.15 11.50 -4.22
C VAL A 275 4.41 12.44 -3.05
N ASN A 276 4.46 13.77 -3.26
CA ASN A 276 4.60 14.72 -2.17
C ASN A 276 3.38 14.74 -1.23
N MET A 277 2.15 14.44 -1.73
CA MET A 277 0.98 14.24 -0.88
C MET A 277 1.12 12.95 -0.06
N VAL A 278 1.59 11.87 -0.70
CA VAL A 278 1.88 10.59 -0.04
C VAL A 278 2.91 10.77 1.08
N ARG A 279 3.99 11.53 0.84
CA ARG A 279 5.02 11.81 1.85
C ARG A 279 4.44 12.52 3.08
N ARG A 280 3.52 13.46 2.89
CA ARG A 280 2.82 14.14 4.01
C ARG A 280 1.98 13.15 4.80
N ALA A 281 1.11 12.39 4.13
CA ALA A 281 0.28 11.38 4.78
C ALA A 281 1.12 10.35 5.58
N LEU A 282 2.25 9.89 5.01
CA LEU A 282 3.19 9.00 5.71
C LEU A 282 3.76 9.66 6.96
N THR A 283 4.14 10.94 6.90
CA THR A 283 4.66 11.66 8.07
C THR A 283 3.59 11.77 9.15
N ASP A 284 2.38 12.20 8.79
CA ASP A 284 1.26 12.38 9.71
C ASP A 284 0.91 11.06 10.42
N TYR A 285 0.77 9.94 9.68
CA TYR A 285 0.41 8.63 10.26
C TYR A 285 1.55 7.93 11.01
N MET A 286 2.81 8.34 10.84
CA MET A 286 3.94 7.74 11.54
C MET A 286 4.35 8.52 12.79
N GLU A 287 3.87 9.76 12.96
CA GLU A 287 4.11 10.58 14.15
C GLU A 287 3.03 10.38 15.23
N GLU A 288 1.85 9.85 14.89
CA GLU A 288 0.81 9.42 15.83
C GLU A 288 1.15 8.06 16.49
#